data_38f7736b8a14340c4a7aa5a57f1aea54
#
_entry.id   38f7736b8a14340c4a7aa5a57f1aea54
#
_cell.length_a   1.000
_cell.length_b   1.000
_cell.length_c   1.000
_cell.angle_alpha   90.00
_cell.angle_beta   90.00
_cell.angle_gamma   90.00
#
_symmetry.space_group_name_H-M   'P 1'
#
loop_
_entity.id
_entity.type
_entity.pdbx_description
1 polymer ?
#
loop_
_entity_poly.entity_id
_entity_poly.type
_entity_poly.pdbx_seq_one_letter_code
_entity_poly.pdbx_strand_id
1 'polypeptide(L)'
;MLCRMSATPAGPRPSHIPSPPLWRSRDYLLWFTGDTLADFGSSLRAFAMPLIAYAATGSLTTAGLVGTVGAVASTVMTVPGGVVVDRVDRKRLIVLGDLARATIYGSAALAWRLGALTPPVLLVVAAASGACAGVFGLASNAMIKHVVPPDRYPSAQAANQARESALSIASNPAGGALMSVSPAAPFLAEAAGHVLAAVSIWRVRADTRPGAESASPPDPARPGGRGPVAGA
;
A
#
# COMPACT_ATOMS: atom_id res chain seq x y z
N MET A 1 -35.33 -40.03 -31.98
CA MET A 1 -36.04 -38.82 -31.50
C MET A 1 -34.96 -37.82 -31.13
N LEU A 2 -34.51 -36.99 -32.08
CA LEU A 2 -33.40 -36.00 -31.93
C LEU A 2 -33.98 -34.70 -31.37
N CYS A 3 -33.61 -34.36 -30.11
CA CYS A 3 -34.00 -33.11 -29.47
C CYS A 3 -33.19 -31.96 -30.09
N ARG A 4 -33.82 -31.14 -30.94
CA ARG A 4 -33.26 -29.92 -31.46
C ARG A 4 -33.07 -28.92 -30.33
N MET A 5 -31.84 -28.75 -29.86
CA MET A 5 -31.47 -27.64 -29.00
C MET A 5 -31.56 -26.32 -29.82
N SER A 6 -32.64 -25.56 -29.61
CA SER A 6 -32.77 -24.21 -30.16
C SER A 6 -31.72 -23.30 -29.50
N ALA A 7 -30.68 -22.95 -30.25
CA ALA A 7 -29.75 -21.90 -29.83
C ALA A 7 -30.51 -20.57 -29.89
N THR A 8 -30.82 -19.99 -28.75
CA THR A 8 -31.34 -18.60 -28.62
C THR A 8 -30.25 -17.67 -29.18
N PRO A 9 -30.55 -16.81 -30.16
CA PRO A 9 -29.57 -15.85 -30.64
C PRO A 9 -29.13 -14.95 -29.50
N ALA A 10 -27.82 -14.87 -29.24
CA ALA A 10 -27.24 -13.94 -28.28
C ALA A 10 -27.59 -12.51 -28.73
N GLY A 11 -28.37 -11.80 -27.90
CA GLY A 11 -28.69 -10.41 -28.14
C GLY A 11 -27.42 -9.55 -28.30
N PRO A 12 -27.53 -8.38 -28.95
CA PRO A 12 -26.39 -7.49 -29.15
C PRO A 12 -25.74 -7.17 -27.80
N ARG A 13 -24.45 -7.50 -27.68
CA ARG A 13 -23.66 -7.15 -26.49
C ARG A 13 -23.70 -5.62 -26.36
N PRO A 14 -24.01 -5.09 -25.16
CA PRO A 14 -23.96 -3.65 -24.95
C PRO A 14 -22.59 -3.13 -25.38
N SER A 15 -22.58 -2.09 -26.20
CA SER A 15 -21.37 -1.43 -26.69
C SER A 15 -20.60 -0.89 -25.48
N HIS A 16 -19.56 -1.59 -25.07
CA HIS A 16 -18.68 -1.19 -23.97
C HIS A 16 -17.86 0.00 -24.45
N ILE A 17 -18.27 1.22 -24.05
CA ILE A 17 -17.44 2.42 -24.26
C ILE A 17 -16.24 2.26 -23.34
N PRO A 18 -15.00 2.12 -23.88
CA PRO A 18 -13.81 1.92 -23.05
C PRO A 18 -13.63 3.13 -22.13
N SER A 19 -13.40 2.88 -20.86
CA SER A 19 -13.06 3.93 -19.89
C SER A 19 -11.78 4.67 -20.31
N PRO A 20 -11.65 5.97 -19.99
CA PRO A 20 -10.48 6.75 -20.35
C PRO A 20 -9.19 6.10 -19.82
N PRO A 21 -8.02 6.38 -20.43
CA PRO A 21 -6.73 5.85 -19.98
C PRO A 21 -6.49 6.20 -18.51
N LEU A 22 -5.93 5.27 -17.74
CA LEU A 22 -5.61 5.42 -16.30
C LEU A 22 -4.84 6.71 -16.00
N TRP A 23 -3.86 7.01 -16.86
CA TRP A 23 -2.97 8.17 -16.74
C TRP A 23 -3.66 9.54 -16.93
N ARG A 24 -4.93 9.57 -17.32
CA ARG A 24 -5.76 10.80 -17.38
C ARG A 24 -6.58 11.02 -16.11
N SER A 25 -6.69 10.02 -15.25
CA SER A 25 -7.36 10.14 -13.97
C SER A 25 -6.44 10.82 -12.95
N ARG A 26 -6.85 12.00 -12.46
CA ARG A 26 -6.11 12.73 -11.44
C ARG A 26 -5.99 11.92 -10.14
N ASP A 27 -7.05 11.26 -9.73
CA ASP A 27 -7.08 10.51 -8.47
C ASP A 27 -6.18 9.26 -8.56
N TYR A 28 -6.15 8.58 -9.72
CA TYR A 28 -5.22 7.49 -9.96
C TYR A 28 -3.76 7.97 -9.91
N LEU A 29 -3.43 9.10 -10.57
CA LEU A 29 -2.07 9.64 -10.55
C LEU A 29 -1.63 10.06 -9.14
N LEU A 30 -2.51 10.69 -8.36
CA LEU A 30 -2.21 11.09 -6.98
C LEU A 30 -1.96 9.86 -6.10
N TRP A 31 -2.80 8.83 -6.22
CA TRP A 31 -2.59 7.57 -5.51
C TRP A 31 -1.29 6.91 -5.96
N PHE A 32 -1.08 6.72 -7.26
CA PHE A 32 0.08 6.02 -7.82
C PHE A 32 1.40 6.71 -7.46
N THR A 33 1.46 8.05 -7.53
CA THR A 33 2.68 8.79 -7.16
C THR A 33 2.92 8.77 -5.65
N GLY A 34 1.88 8.94 -4.84
CA GLY A 34 2.00 8.86 -3.38
C GLY A 34 2.49 7.49 -2.93
N ASP A 35 1.85 6.44 -3.43
CA ASP A 35 2.20 5.05 -3.13
C ASP A 35 3.63 4.71 -3.62
N THR A 36 4.04 5.21 -4.79
CA THR A 36 5.42 5.06 -5.31
C THR A 36 6.45 5.67 -4.37
N LEU A 37 6.20 6.87 -3.84
CA LEU A 37 7.12 7.55 -2.93
C LEU A 37 7.23 6.81 -1.58
N ALA A 38 6.11 6.33 -1.05
CA ALA A 38 6.09 5.54 0.17
C ALA A 38 6.82 4.20 0.00
N ASP A 39 6.55 3.48 -1.10
CA ASP A 39 7.18 2.20 -1.39
C ASP A 39 8.67 2.33 -1.68
N PHE A 40 9.09 3.39 -2.36
CA PHE A 40 10.50 3.65 -2.60
C PHE A 40 11.25 3.87 -1.27
N GLY A 41 10.73 4.71 -0.38
CA GLY A 41 11.28 4.91 0.96
C GLY A 41 11.36 3.59 1.74
N SER A 42 10.28 2.82 1.75
CA SER A 42 10.21 1.52 2.43
C SER A 42 11.21 0.50 1.87
N SER A 43 11.43 0.49 0.56
CA SER A 43 12.42 -0.37 -0.09
C SER A 43 13.85 0.05 0.24
N LEU A 44 14.14 1.36 0.25
CA LEU A 44 15.43 1.91 0.71
C LEU A 44 15.74 1.49 2.15
N ARG A 45 14.76 1.62 3.04
CA ARG A 45 14.89 1.22 4.44
C ARG A 45 15.11 -0.28 4.58
N ALA A 46 14.36 -1.10 3.87
CA ALA A 46 14.49 -2.56 3.95
C ALA A 46 15.94 -3.02 3.65
N PHE A 47 16.61 -2.36 2.70
CA PHE A 47 18.03 -2.56 2.42
C PHE A 47 18.93 -1.97 3.50
N ALA A 48 18.68 -0.72 3.92
CA ALA A 48 19.56 0.03 4.79
C ALA A 48 19.47 -0.39 6.28
N MET A 49 18.31 -0.85 6.75
CA MET A 49 18.06 -1.11 8.18
C MET A 49 19.02 -2.13 8.80
N PRO A 50 19.30 -3.30 8.19
CA PRO A 50 20.29 -4.23 8.72
C PRO A 50 21.70 -3.62 8.76
N LEU A 51 22.07 -2.83 7.75
CA LEU A 51 23.36 -2.17 7.66
C LEU A 51 23.53 -1.09 8.74
N ILE A 52 22.48 -0.29 8.96
CA ILE A 52 22.45 0.73 10.02
C ILE A 52 22.55 0.06 11.39
N ALA A 53 21.81 -1.03 11.61
CA ALA A 53 21.86 -1.79 12.86
C ALA A 53 23.26 -2.36 13.10
N TYR A 54 23.91 -2.89 12.07
CA TYR A 54 25.28 -3.34 12.17
C TYR A 54 26.26 -2.18 12.43
N ALA A 55 26.15 -1.08 11.70
CA ALA A 55 27.01 0.09 11.88
C ALA A 55 26.89 0.71 13.29
N ALA A 56 25.68 0.69 13.87
CA ALA A 56 25.44 1.23 15.21
C ALA A 56 25.88 0.30 16.35
N THR A 57 25.93 -1.02 16.13
CA THR A 57 26.10 -2.01 17.21
C THR A 57 27.32 -2.92 17.05
N GLY A 58 27.89 -3.00 15.84
CA GLY A 58 28.94 -3.98 15.50
C GLY A 58 28.48 -5.44 15.52
N SER A 59 27.16 -5.71 15.63
CA SER A 59 26.58 -7.03 15.84
C SER A 59 25.68 -7.46 14.69
N LEU A 60 26.07 -8.53 13.99
CA LEU A 60 25.23 -9.18 12.97
C LEU A 60 23.95 -9.78 13.57
N THR A 61 24.04 -10.26 14.82
CA THR A 61 22.87 -10.78 15.54
C THR A 61 21.82 -9.69 15.74
N THR A 62 22.24 -8.49 16.15
CA THR A 62 21.35 -7.35 16.30
C THR A 62 20.72 -6.93 14.96
N ALA A 63 21.52 -6.92 13.89
CA ALA A 63 21.02 -6.63 12.54
C ALA A 63 19.93 -7.63 12.10
N GLY A 64 20.16 -8.92 12.34
CA GLY A 64 19.17 -9.97 12.05
C GLY A 64 17.91 -9.86 12.91
N LEU A 65 18.07 -9.58 14.22
CA LEU A 65 16.93 -9.39 15.13
C LEU A 65 16.05 -8.22 14.73
N VAL A 66 16.64 -7.10 14.34
CA VAL A 66 15.89 -5.91 13.88
C VAL A 66 15.03 -6.26 12.67
N GLY A 67 15.56 -6.98 11.67
CA GLY A 67 14.80 -7.44 10.53
C GLY A 67 13.67 -8.40 10.92
N THR A 68 13.96 -9.37 11.77
CA THR A 68 13.00 -10.38 12.23
C THR A 68 11.87 -9.75 13.03
N VAL A 69 12.17 -8.87 13.98
CA VAL A 69 11.17 -8.18 14.81
C VAL A 69 10.22 -7.35 13.93
N GLY A 70 10.74 -6.63 12.94
CA GLY A 70 9.92 -5.88 11.98
C GLY A 70 9.00 -6.80 11.17
N ALA A 71 9.52 -7.90 10.65
CA ALA A 71 8.74 -8.86 9.87
C ALA A 71 7.64 -9.55 10.71
N VAL A 72 7.98 -10.00 11.92
CA VAL A 72 7.01 -10.61 12.86
C VAL A 72 5.92 -9.61 13.23
N ALA A 73 6.29 -8.37 13.60
CA ALA A 73 5.34 -7.33 13.93
C ALA A 73 4.38 -7.04 12.77
N SER A 74 4.89 -6.97 11.54
CA SER A 74 4.06 -6.79 10.33
C SER A 74 3.09 -7.94 10.13
N THR A 75 3.57 -9.18 10.21
CA THR A 75 2.74 -10.38 10.02
C THR A 75 1.63 -10.48 11.07
N VAL A 76 1.98 -10.27 12.35
CA VAL A 76 1.02 -10.32 13.46
C VAL A 76 -0.05 -9.23 13.30
N MET A 77 0.33 -8.04 12.86
CA MET A 77 -0.58 -6.91 12.70
C MET A 77 -1.40 -6.94 11.40
N THR A 78 -1.12 -7.85 10.46
CA THR A 78 -1.89 -7.98 9.22
C THR A 78 -3.33 -8.42 9.50
N VAL A 79 -3.56 -9.34 10.43
CA VAL A 79 -4.92 -9.83 10.75
C VAL A 79 -5.78 -8.72 11.37
N PRO A 80 -5.38 -8.06 12.48
CA PRO A 80 -6.16 -6.94 13.01
C PRO A 80 -6.24 -5.77 12.02
N GLY A 81 -5.20 -5.55 11.20
CA GLY A 81 -5.18 -4.55 10.15
C GLY A 81 -6.30 -4.74 9.13
N GLY A 82 -6.56 -5.96 8.69
CA GLY A 82 -7.67 -6.29 7.81
C GLY A 82 -9.02 -5.85 8.38
N VAL A 83 -9.27 -6.15 9.65
CA VAL A 83 -10.52 -5.73 10.33
C VAL A 83 -10.65 -4.20 10.41
N VAL A 84 -9.54 -3.49 10.61
CA VAL A 84 -9.53 -2.02 10.66
C VAL A 84 -9.82 -1.43 9.28
N VAL A 85 -9.20 -1.97 8.23
CA VAL A 85 -9.39 -1.53 6.83
C VAL A 85 -10.85 -1.68 6.38
N ASP A 86 -11.55 -2.72 6.85
CA ASP A 86 -12.94 -2.97 6.48
C ASP A 86 -13.93 -2.00 7.16
N ARG A 87 -13.53 -1.38 8.29
CA ARG A 87 -14.41 -0.52 9.10
C ARG A 87 -14.13 0.97 8.98
N VAL A 88 -12.95 1.35 8.52
CA VAL A 88 -12.49 2.74 8.51
C VAL A 88 -12.34 3.22 7.06
N ASP A 89 -12.56 4.53 6.86
CA ASP A 89 -12.28 5.19 5.58
C ASP A 89 -10.82 4.97 5.18
N ARG A 90 -10.62 4.31 4.04
CA ARG A 90 -9.30 3.89 3.53
C ARG A 90 -8.35 5.07 3.35
N LYS A 91 -8.85 6.20 2.87
CA LYS A 91 -8.05 7.43 2.71
C LYS A 91 -7.51 7.93 4.05
N ARG A 92 -8.36 8.00 5.08
CA ARG A 92 -7.94 8.41 6.43
C ARG A 92 -6.92 7.45 7.00
N LEU A 93 -7.14 6.15 6.78
CA LEU A 93 -6.27 5.10 7.28
C LEU A 93 -4.87 5.19 6.65
N ILE A 94 -4.78 5.39 5.33
CA ILE A 94 -3.50 5.56 4.62
C ILE A 94 -2.78 6.81 5.12
N VAL A 95 -3.46 7.95 5.20
CA VAL A 95 -2.85 9.21 5.67
C VAL A 95 -2.33 9.08 7.11
N LEU A 96 -3.10 8.46 8.00
CA LEU A 96 -2.66 8.21 9.38
C LEU A 96 -1.46 7.26 9.44
N GLY A 97 -1.48 6.20 8.62
CA GLY A 97 -0.38 5.25 8.52
C GLY A 97 0.91 5.89 8.00
N ASP A 98 0.81 6.74 6.98
CA ASP A 98 1.94 7.46 6.43
C ASP A 98 2.51 8.48 7.43
N LEU A 99 1.66 9.23 8.11
CA LEU A 99 2.11 10.18 9.14
C LEU A 99 2.76 9.46 10.34
N ALA A 100 2.21 8.32 10.76
CA ALA A 100 2.81 7.51 11.82
C ALA A 100 4.20 7.02 11.40
N ARG A 101 4.36 6.50 10.18
CA ARG A 101 5.66 6.06 9.65
C ARG A 101 6.64 7.22 9.51
N ALA A 102 6.20 8.37 8.97
CA ALA A 102 7.02 9.57 8.87
C ALA A 102 7.57 9.99 10.25
N THR A 103 6.73 9.91 11.29
CA THR A 103 7.13 10.21 12.67
C THR A 103 8.14 9.18 13.20
N ILE A 104 7.90 7.89 12.99
CA ILE A 104 8.81 6.81 13.42
C ILE A 104 10.19 6.99 12.78
N TYR A 105 10.26 7.22 11.47
CA TYR A 105 11.55 7.34 10.79
C TYR A 105 12.21 8.70 11.00
N GLY A 106 11.44 9.76 11.12
CA GLY A 106 11.95 11.08 11.54
C GLY A 106 12.59 11.02 12.93
N SER A 107 11.94 10.34 13.88
CA SER A 107 12.50 10.13 15.22
C SER A 107 13.74 9.23 15.21
N ALA A 108 13.78 8.20 14.36
CA ALA A 108 14.96 7.35 14.21
C ALA A 108 16.17 8.13 13.63
N ALA A 109 15.92 8.98 12.63
CA ALA A 109 16.96 9.87 12.09
C ALA A 109 17.48 10.86 13.12
N LEU A 110 16.59 11.41 13.94
CA LEU A 110 16.98 12.30 15.06
C LEU A 110 17.77 11.53 16.12
N ALA A 111 17.33 10.33 16.50
CA ALA A 111 18.05 9.48 17.46
C ALA A 111 19.46 9.15 16.97
N TRP A 112 19.64 8.89 15.66
CA TRP A 112 20.97 8.73 15.07
C TRP A 112 21.83 10.00 15.26
N ARG A 113 21.28 11.17 14.94
CA ARG A 113 21.99 12.46 15.06
C ARG A 113 22.42 12.77 16.48
N LEU A 114 21.64 12.33 17.46
CA LEU A 114 21.90 12.51 18.90
C LEU A 114 22.78 11.41 19.49
N GLY A 115 23.24 10.42 18.71
CA GLY A 115 23.97 9.27 19.23
C GLY A 115 23.15 8.33 20.11
N ALA A 116 21.81 8.46 20.08
CA ALA A 116 20.88 7.71 20.90
C ALA A 116 20.29 6.47 20.19
N LEU A 117 20.77 6.10 18.98
CA LEU A 117 20.28 4.96 18.24
C LEU A 117 20.90 3.65 18.81
N THR A 118 20.42 3.26 19.96
CA THR A 118 20.83 2.06 20.68
C THR A 118 20.11 0.80 20.14
N PRO A 119 20.61 -0.44 20.43
CA PRO A 119 19.89 -1.66 20.04
C PRO A 119 18.42 -1.73 20.44
N PRO A 120 18.03 -1.35 21.67
CA PRO A 120 16.62 -1.30 22.03
C PRO A 120 15.79 -0.30 21.19
N VAL A 121 16.35 0.87 20.89
CA VAL A 121 15.68 1.87 20.04
C VAL A 121 15.48 1.34 18.63
N LEU A 122 16.47 0.65 18.05
CA LEU A 122 16.34 -0.01 16.74
C LEU A 122 15.25 -1.07 16.73
N LEU A 123 15.14 -1.88 17.78
CA LEU A 123 14.08 -2.89 17.91
C LEU A 123 12.70 -2.25 18.01
N VAL A 124 12.57 -1.16 18.78
CA VAL A 124 11.31 -0.41 18.89
C VAL A 124 10.91 0.20 17.54
N VAL A 125 11.86 0.83 16.83
CA VAL A 125 11.62 1.36 15.48
C VAL A 125 11.21 0.26 14.52
N ALA A 126 11.86 -0.90 14.54
CA ALA A 126 11.52 -2.04 13.71
C ALA A 126 10.13 -2.59 14.02
N ALA A 127 9.81 -2.78 15.30
CA ALA A 127 8.51 -3.27 15.75
C ALA A 127 7.39 -2.29 15.38
N ALA A 128 7.55 -1.00 15.68
CA ALA A 128 6.55 0.02 15.40
C ALA A 128 6.31 0.18 13.89
N SER A 129 7.39 0.23 13.09
CA SER A 129 7.27 0.33 11.64
C SER A 129 6.68 -0.93 11.00
N GLY A 130 7.04 -2.12 11.49
CA GLY A 130 6.44 -3.38 11.08
C GLY A 130 4.95 -3.43 11.41
N ALA A 131 4.56 -3.05 12.62
CA ALA A 131 3.17 -2.97 13.02
C ALA A 131 2.36 -2.02 12.12
N CYS A 132 2.89 -0.82 11.84
CA CYS A 132 2.28 0.10 10.88
C CYS A 132 2.16 -0.54 9.49
N ALA A 133 3.17 -1.28 9.02
CA ALA A 133 3.11 -1.96 7.72
C ALA A 133 1.99 -3.00 7.67
N GLY A 134 1.82 -3.80 8.74
CA GLY A 134 0.76 -4.80 8.82
C GLY A 134 -0.65 -4.20 8.87
N VAL A 135 -0.84 -3.11 9.63
CA VAL A 135 -2.16 -2.46 9.77
C VAL A 135 -2.53 -1.66 8.53
N PHE A 136 -1.63 -0.83 8.01
CA PHE A 136 -1.97 0.17 7.00
C PHE A 136 -1.64 -0.27 5.56
N GLY A 137 -0.75 -1.27 5.37
CA GLY A 137 -0.34 -1.74 4.04
C GLY A 137 -1.50 -2.29 3.20
N LEU A 138 -2.50 -2.93 3.84
CA LEU A 138 -3.68 -3.44 3.16
C LEU A 138 -4.60 -2.33 2.62
N ALA A 139 -4.57 -1.14 3.24
CA ALA A 139 -5.44 -0.03 2.86
C ALA A 139 -5.07 0.53 1.48
N SER A 140 -3.78 0.63 1.14
CA SER A 140 -3.33 1.11 -0.17
C SER A 140 -3.76 0.18 -1.30
N ASN A 141 -3.59 -1.13 -1.12
CA ASN A 141 -4.06 -2.13 -2.10
C ASN A 141 -5.59 -2.12 -2.27
N ALA A 142 -6.34 -1.87 -1.19
CA ALA A 142 -7.79 -1.75 -1.27
C ALA A 142 -8.23 -0.46 -1.98
N MET A 143 -7.43 0.60 -1.92
CA MET A 143 -7.76 1.91 -2.52
C MET A 143 -7.80 1.87 -4.04
N ILE A 144 -7.03 1.00 -4.70
CA ILE A 144 -6.97 0.91 -6.17
C ILE A 144 -8.37 0.69 -6.77
N LYS A 145 -9.24 -0.07 -6.08
CA LYS A 145 -10.62 -0.35 -6.52
C LYS A 145 -11.52 0.88 -6.55
N HIS A 146 -11.16 1.93 -5.79
CA HIS A 146 -11.94 3.18 -5.71
C HIS A 146 -11.45 4.24 -6.71
N VAL A 147 -10.19 4.15 -7.15
CA VAL A 147 -9.59 5.14 -8.07
C VAL A 147 -9.51 4.65 -9.51
N VAL A 148 -9.82 3.36 -9.75
CA VAL A 148 -9.72 2.71 -11.07
C VAL A 148 -11.07 2.11 -11.47
N PRO A 149 -11.55 2.40 -12.71
CA PRO A 149 -12.73 1.73 -13.24
C PRO A 149 -12.52 0.20 -13.35
N PRO A 150 -13.60 -0.61 -13.16
CA PRO A 150 -13.48 -2.09 -13.15
C PRO A 150 -12.87 -2.69 -14.41
N ASP A 151 -13.15 -2.12 -15.58
CA ASP A 151 -12.60 -2.56 -16.88
C ASP A 151 -11.08 -2.30 -17.03
N ARG A 152 -10.53 -1.37 -16.22
CA ARG A 152 -9.11 -1.01 -16.21
C ARG A 152 -8.32 -1.62 -15.03
N TYR A 153 -9.00 -2.32 -14.13
CA TYR A 153 -8.36 -2.90 -12.96
C TYR A 153 -7.18 -3.85 -13.29
N PRO A 154 -7.26 -4.76 -14.29
CA PRO A 154 -6.12 -5.60 -14.64
C PRO A 154 -4.90 -4.78 -15.11
N SER A 155 -5.13 -3.72 -15.90
CA SER A 155 -4.05 -2.84 -16.37
C SER A 155 -3.41 -2.05 -15.24
N ALA A 156 -4.20 -1.61 -14.26
CA ALA A 156 -3.70 -0.91 -13.07
C ALA A 156 -2.88 -1.84 -12.19
N GLN A 157 -3.29 -3.08 -12.00
CA GLN A 157 -2.53 -4.09 -11.26
C GLN A 157 -1.20 -4.43 -11.96
N ALA A 158 -1.21 -4.57 -13.29
CA ALA A 158 0.02 -4.78 -14.05
C ALA A 158 1.01 -3.60 -13.91
N ALA A 159 0.50 -2.36 -13.96
CA ALA A 159 1.31 -1.16 -13.75
C ALA A 159 1.88 -1.10 -12.33
N ASN A 160 1.08 -1.46 -11.32
CA ASN A 160 1.52 -1.53 -9.92
C ASN A 160 2.62 -2.57 -9.73
N GLN A 161 2.46 -3.78 -10.26
CA GLN A 161 3.46 -4.85 -10.18
C GLN A 161 4.76 -4.47 -10.88
N ALA A 162 4.68 -3.82 -12.05
CA ALA A 162 5.85 -3.32 -12.77
C ALA A 162 6.59 -2.25 -11.95
N ARG A 163 5.85 -1.34 -11.32
CA ARG A 163 6.38 -0.32 -10.42
C ARG A 163 7.11 -0.95 -9.22
N GLU A 164 6.47 -1.86 -8.51
CA GLU A 164 7.07 -2.55 -7.35
C GLU A 164 8.37 -3.28 -7.74
N SER A 165 8.37 -3.95 -8.88
CA SER A 165 9.57 -4.61 -9.40
C SER A 165 10.68 -3.62 -9.72
N ALA A 166 10.36 -2.49 -10.36
CA ALA A 166 11.33 -1.43 -10.66
C ALA A 166 11.90 -0.79 -9.38
N LEU A 167 11.05 -0.53 -8.39
CA LEU A 167 11.46 0.01 -7.09
C LEU A 167 12.37 -0.96 -6.34
N SER A 168 12.06 -2.25 -6.34
CA SER A 168 12.89 -3.29 -5.72
C SER A 168 14.31 -3.33 -6.31
N ILE A 169 14.44 -3.16 -7.64
CA ILE A 169 15.75 -3.10 -8.29
C ILE A 169 16.48 -1.79 -7.98
N ALA A 170 15.78 -0.65 -8.06
CA ALA A 170 16.38 0.68 -7.90
C ALA A 170 16.75 1.00 -6.45
N SER A 171 16.05 0.43 -5.47
CA SER A 171 16.25 0.74 -4.05
C SER A 171 17.60 0.31 -3.50
N ASN A 172 18.16 -0.80 -4.00
CA ASN A 172 19.43 -1.32 -3.50
C ASN A 172 20.60 -0.35 -3.79
N PRO A 173 20.88 0.07 -5.05
CA PRO A 173 21.92 1.04 -5.32
C PRO A 173 21.63 2.41 -4.70
N ALA A 174 20.37 2.85 -4.71
CA ALA A 174 19.98 4.11 -4.08
C ALA A 174 20.16 4.09 -2.56
N GLY A 175 19.83 2.98 -1.90
CA GLY A 175 20.07 2.77 -0.48
C GLY A 175 21.54 2.81 -0.12
N GLY A 176 22.39 2.14 -0.90
CA GLY A 176 23.84 2.19 -0.75
C GLY A 176 24.40 3.61 -0.93
N ALA A 177 23.93 4.35 -1.94
CA ALA A 177 24.34 5.74 -2.16
C ALA A 177 23.91 6.67 -1.01
N LEU A 178 22.70 6.52 -0.48
CA LEU A 178 22.25 7.28 0.68
C LEU A 178 23.05 6.95 1.94
N MET A 179 23.33 5.68 2.16
CA MET A 179 24.17 5.24 3.28
C MET A 179 25.58 5.83 3.23
N SER A 180 26.17 6.03 2.02
CA SER A 180 27.50 6.65 1.87
C SER A 180 27.51 8.13 2.27
N VAL A 181 26.37 8.81 2.20
CA VAL A 181 26.23 10.21 2.67
C VAL A 181 26.06 10.26 4.19
N SER A 182 25.13 9.47 4.71
CA SER A 182 24.89 9.34 6.15
C SER A 182 23.98 8.14 6.43
N PRO A 183 24.23 7.38 7.52
CA PRO A 183 23.27 6.35 7.97
C PRO A 183 21.88 6.87 8.34
N ALA A 184 21.74 8.19 8.59
CA ALA A 184 20.42 8.81 8.79
C ALA A 184 19.68 9.09 7.47
N ALA A 185 20.38 9.15 6.33
CA ALA A 185 19.78 9.56 5.06
C ALA A 185 18.65 8.64 4.59
N PRO A 186 18.73 7.29 4.69
CA PRO A 186 17.61 6.41 4.37
C PRO A 186 16.37 6.68 5.23
N PHE A 187 16.54 6.94 6.52
CA PHE A 187 15.40 7.26 7.42
C PHE A 187 14.73 8.59 7.03
N LEU A 188 15.54 9.59 6.67
CA LEU A 188 14.99 10.88 6.21
C LEU A 188 14.28 10.74 4.87
N ALA A 189 14.84 9.97 3.94
CA ALA A 189 14.22 9.70 2.65
C ALA A 189 12.87 8.99 2.81
N GLU A 190 12.79 8.00 3.71
CA GLU A 190 11.55 7.30 4.02
C GLU A 190 10.53 8.23 4.70
N ALA A 191 10.94 9.00 5.70
CA ALA A 191 10.07 9.96 6.36
C ALA A 191 9.50 10.99 5.36
N ALA A 192 10.34 11.53 4.47
CA ALA A 192 9.92 12.45 3.43
C ALA A 192 8.96 11.78 2.42
N GLY A 193 9.25 10.55 2.00
CA GLY A 193 8.39 9.75 1.12
C GLY A 193 6.99 9.58 1.69
N HIS A 194 6.88 9.22 2.96
CA HIS A 194 5.60 9.07 3.65
C HIS A 194 4.85 10.40 3.83
N VAL A 195 5.55 11.50 4.13
CA VAL A 195 4.90 12.83 4.17
C VAL A 195 4.32 13.21 2.81
N LEU A 196 5.09 13.01 1.73
CA LEU A 196 4.63 13.29 0.38
C LEU A 196 3.48 12.36 -0.04
N ALA A 197 3.52 11.08 0.35
CA ALA A 197 2.44 10.13 0.15
C ALA A 197 1.17 10.58 0.87
N ALA A 198 1.24 10.94 2.15
CA ALA A 198 0.11 11.45 2.92
C ALA A 198 -0.53 12.68 2.27
N VAL A 199 0.28 13.63 1.79
CA VAL A 199 -0.19 14.83 1.09
C VAL A 199 -0.86 14.46 -0.24
N SER A 200 -0.30 13.53 -1.00
CA SER A 200 -0.85 13.07 -2.27
C SER A 200 -2.19 12.39 -2.08
N ILE A 201 -2.30 11.45 -1.14
CA ILE A 201 -3.53 10.74 -0.81
C ILE A 201 -4.60 11.69 -0.24
N TRP A 202 -4.19 12.65 0.58
CA TRP A 202 -5.14 13.65 1.12
C TRP A 202 -5.82 14.45 0.02
N ARG A 203 -5.15 14.67 -1.10
CA ARG A 203 -5.69 15.39 -2.28
C ARG A 203 -6.58 14.55 -3.19
N VAL A 204 -6.65 13.24 -3.02
CA VAL A 204 -7.57 12.34 -3.75
C VAL A 204 -9.01 12.69 -3.39
N ARG A 205 -9.89 12.75 -4.38
CA ARG A 205 -11.32 13.13 -4.22
C ARG A 205 -12.27 11.96 -4.26
N ALA A 206 -11.81 10.78 -4.66
CA ALA A 206 -12.63 9.57 -4.71
C ALA A 206 -13.25 9.26 -3.34
N ASP A 207 -14.51 8.81 -3.33
CA ASP A 207 -15.16 8.32 -2.10
C ASP A 207 -14.60 6.94 -1.75
N THR A 208 -13.93 6.85 -0.60
CA THR A 208 -13.21 5.66 -0.15
C THR A 208 -13.86 5.03 1.09
N ARG A 209 -15.11 5.42 1.40
CA ARG A 209 -15.84 4.89 2.55
C ARG A 209 -16.22 3.43 2.33
N PRO A 210 -16.23 2.61 3.40
CA PRO A 210 -16.77 1.26 3.33
C PRO A 210 -18.21 1.27 2.82
N GLY A 211 -18.52 0.43 1.81
CA GLY A 211 -19.86 0.36 1.23
C GLY A 211 -20.16 1.30 0.05
N ALA A 212 -19.27 2.23 -0.29
CA ALA A 212 -19.43 3.09 -1.46
C ALA A 212 -19.51 2.30 -2.79
N GLU A 213 -18.87 1.14 -2.88
CA GLU A 213 -18.99 0.21 -4.02
C GLU A 213 -20.41 -0.33 -4.22
N SER A 214 -21.20 -0.45 -3.15
CA SER A 214 -22.59 -0.96 -3.19
C SER A 214 -23.58 0.12 -3.62
N ALA A 215 -23.17 1.39 -3.66
CA ALA A 215 -24.00 2.52 -4.07
C ALA A 215 -23.93 2.82 -5.57
N SER A 216 -23.17 2.06 -6.36
CA SER A 216 -23.24 2.12 -7.82
C SER A 216 -24.64 1.72 -8.27
N PRO A 217 -25.27 2.45 -9.24
CA PRO A 217 -26.59 2.09 -9.73
C PRO A 217 -26.62 0.62 -10.15
N PRO A 218 -27.70 -0.11 -9.87
CA PRO A 218 -27.81 -1.51 -10.26
C PRO A 218 -27.60 -1.62 -11.76
N ASP A 219 -26.68 -2.47 -12.16
CA ASP A 219 -26.41 -2.79 -13.57
C ASP A 219 -27.73 -3.27 -14.20
N PRO A 220 -28.34 -2.52 -15.13
CA PRO A 220 -29.60 -2.92 -15.75
C PRO A 220 -29.51 -4.24 -16.52
N ALA A 221 -28.31 -4.77 -16.73
CA ALA A 221 -28.05 -6.05 -17.39
C ALA A 221 -27.94 -7.25 -16.42
N ARG A 222 -28.02 -7.07 -15.09
CA ARG A 222 -28.10 -8.17 -14.15
C ARG A 222 -29.52 -8.70 -14.08
N PRO A 223 -29.85 -9.88 -14.63
CA PRO A 223 -31.16 -10.49 -14.44
C PRO A 223 -31.37 -10.71 -12.94
N GLY A 224 -32.45 -10.15 -12.42
CA GLY A 224 -32.77 -10.08 -11.00
C GLY A 224 -32.52 -11.37 -10.26
N GLY A 225 -31.62 -11.35 -9.31
CA GLY A 225 -31.45 -12.39 -8.32
C GLY A 225 -32.80 -12.54 -7.60
N ARG A 226 -33.39 -13.71 -7.74
CA ARG A 226 -34.64 -14.10 -7.05
C ARG A 226 -34.46 -13.81 -5.56
N GLY A 227 -35.29 -12.94 -5.04
CA GLY A 227 -35.41 -12.71 -3.62
C GLY A 227 -35.70 -14.00 -2.86
N PRO A 228 -35.44 -14.06 -1.55
CA PRO A 228 -35.70 -15.26 -0.76
C PRO A 228 -37.17 -15.66 -0.87
N VAL A 229 -37.41 -16.89 -1.33
CA VAL A 229 -38.72 -17.49 -1.34
C VAL A 229 -39.13 -17.62 0.12
N ALA A 230 -40.10 -16.82 0.56
CA ALA A 230 -40.75 -17.01 1.84
C ALA A 230 -41.51 -18.37 1.76
N GLY A 231 -40.93 -19.37 2.44
CA GLY A 231 -41.55 -20.65 2.64
C GLY A 231 -42.74 -20.52 3.61
N ALA A 232 -43.88 -20.99 3.18
CA ALA A 232 -45.05 -21.28 4.02
C ALA A 232 -44.79 -22.53 4.86
#